data_eda3027eaab05e3522ca5ad94f53b303
#
_entry.id   eda3027eaab05e3522ca5ad94f53b303
#
_cell.length_a   1.000
_cell.length_b   1.000
_cell.length_c   1.000
_cell.angle_alpha   90.00
_cell.angle_beta   90.00
_cell.angle_gamma   90.00
#
_symmetry.space_group_name_H-M   'P 1'
#
loop_
_entity.id
_entity.type
_entity.pdbx_description
1 polymer ?
#
loop_
_entity_poly.entity_id
_entity_poly.type
_entity_poly.pdbx_seq_one_letter_code
_entity_poly.pdbx_strand_id
1 'polypeptide(L)'
;MAILFTKSSRFASLKEKLEKVKTKKSGLLSVFLILFSTLTFAQQHNHQPSKEEILKLLKKYEVTPEHASEFGKVVIQDNGRMKPINTFSSELLRKVSKSDTYEGMNSDQAFLSMTQYPQYWYSLPIIYLKRGNDSIHKLIS
;
A
#
# COMPACT_ATOMS: atom_id res chain seq x y z
N MET A 1 -0.39 31.12 -70.50
CA MET A 1 -0.55 30.26 -69.32
C MET A 1 0.79 29.68 -68.88
N ALA A 2 1.66 30.48 -68.26
CA ALA A 2 2.98 30.01 -67.86
C ALA A 2 3.52 30.79 -66.60
N ILE A 3 2.65 30.96 -65.59
CA ILE A 3 3.01 31.73 -64.36
C ILE A 3 3.03 30.85 -63.11
N LEU A 4 2.85 29.54 -63.23
CA LEU A 4 2.71 28.67 -62.04
C LEU A 4 3.99 27.87 -61.66
N PHE A 5 5.12 28.11 -62.30
CA PHE A 5 6.36 27.40 -61.98
C PHE A 5 7.54 28.30 -61.56
N THR A 6 7.27 29.45 -61.00
CA THR A 6 8.27 30.09 -60.17
C THR A 6 8.28 29.36 -58.82
N LYS A 7 9.26 28.49 -58.63
CA LYS A 7 9.59 27.82 -57.37
C LYS A 7 9.75 28.92 -56.32
N SER A 8 8.65 29.33 -55.71
CA SER A 8 8.67 30.50 -54.85
C SER A 8 9.58 30.22 -53.67
N SER A 9 10.59 31.03 -53.51
CA SER A 9 11.56 30.96 -52.40
C SER A 9 10.88 30.92 -51.03
N ARG A 10 9.64 31.37 -50.94
CA ARG A 10 8.77 31.26 -49.75
C ARG A 10 8.37 29.83 -49.45
N PHE A 11 8.08 29.00 -50.43
CA PHE A 11 7.71 27.60 -50.22
C PHE A 11 8.89 26.77 -49.72
N ALA A 12 10.08 27.04 -50.27
CA ALA A 12 11.31 26.39 -49.83
C ALA A 12 11.67 26.80 -48.38
N SER A 13 11.57 28.09 -48.06
CA SER A 13 11.82 28.58 -46.70
C SER A 13 10.80 28.08 -45.67
N LEU A 14 9.55 27.91 -46.08
CA LEU A 14 8.51 27.32 -45.21
C LEU A 14 8.76 25.83 -44.96
N LYS A 15 9.18 25.08 -45.98
CA LYS A 15 9.51 23.67 -45.83
C LYS A 15 10.72 23.47 -44.93
N GLU A 16 11.75 24.30 -45.07
CA GLU A 16 12.93 24.28 -44.19
C GLU A 16 12.57 24.60 -42.71
N LYS A 17 11.70 25.61 -42.52
CA LYS A 17 11.20 25.94 -41.16
C LYS A 17 10.37 24.83 -40.58
N LEU A 18 9.52 24.16 -41.38
CA LEU A 18 8.74 23.01 -40.96
C LEU A 18 9.61 21.82 -40.56
N GLU A 19 10.66 21.52 -41.31
CA GLU A 19 11.60 20.46 -40.96
C GLU A 19 12.37 20.79 -39.67
N LYS A 20 12.82 22.03 -39.48
CA LYS A 20 13.48 22.46 -38.24
C LYS A 20 12.58 22.36 -37.02
N VAL A 21 11.26 22.66 -37.17
CA VAL A 21 10.27 22.50 -36.09
C VAL A 21 9.98 21.04 -35.83
N LYS A 22 9.89 20.21 -36.88
CA LYS A 22 9.64 18.77 -36.75
C LYS A 22 10.79 18.05 -36.06
N THR A 23 12.02 18.36 -36.35
CA THR A 23 13.20 17.80 -35.66
C THR A 23 13.33 18.28 -34.24
N LYS A 24 13.03 19.56 -33.92
CA LYS A 24 12.99 20.06 -32.55
C LYS A 24 11.86 19.38 -31.70
N LYS A 25 10.69 19.20 -32.29
CA LYS A 25 9.58 18.50 -31.59
C LYS A 25 9.91 17.03 -31.35
N SER A 26 10.53 16.35 -32.26
CA SER A 26 10.99 14.97 -32.14
C SER A 26 12.01 14.83 -30.99
N GLY A 27 12.99 15.73 -30.91
CA GLY A 27 13.99 15.75 -29.85
C GLY A 27 13.38 16.04 -28.47
N LEU A 28 12.45 16.98 -28.39
CA LEU A 28 11.74 17.29 -27.14
C LEU A 28 10.86 16.11 -26.67
N LEU A 29 10.18 15.42 -27.59
CA LEU A 29 9.39 14.23 -27.29
C LEU A 29 10.24 13.06 -26.77
N SER A 30 11.43 12.84 -27.36
CA SER A 30 12.33 11.78 -26.91
C SER A 30 12.92 12.08 -25.53
N VAL A 31 13.30 13.33 -25.24
CA VAL A 31 13.76 13.75 -23.91
C VAL A 31 12.66 13.62 -22.87
N PHE A 32 11.42 13.98 -23.22
CA PHE A 32 10.26 13.84 -22.32
C PHE A 32 9.95 12.37 -22.02
N LEU A 33 10.08 11.48 -23.02
CA LEU A 33 9.88 10.04 -22.86
C LEU A 33 10.95 9.40 -21.97
N ILE A 34 12.21 9.84 -22.10
CA ILE A 34 13.31 9.38 -21.24
C ILE A 34 13.11 9.87 -19.80
N LEU A 35 12.74 11.13 -19.60
CA LEU A 35 12.42 11.67 -18.26
C LEU A 35 11.23 10.96 -17.62
N PHE A 36 10.21 10.62 -18.39
CA PHE A 36 9.03 9.90 -17.86
C PHE A 36 9.37 8.45 -17.49
N SER A 37 10.26 7.78 -18.24
CA SER A 37 10.70 6.43 -17.94
C SER A 37 11.54 6.35 -16.65
N THR A 38 12.31 7.38 -16.31
CA THR A 38 13.07 7.40 -15.04
C THR A 38 12.19 7.57 -13.81
N LEU A 39 11.03 8.24 -13.95
CA LEU A 39 10.07 8.40 -12.85
C LEU A 39 9.37 7.08 -12.48
N THR A 40 9.19 6.17 -13.42
CA THR A 40 8.56 4.86 -13.15
C THR A 40 9.48 3.89 -12.42
N PHE A 41 10.80 4.00 -12.57
CA PHE A 41 11.76 3.17 -11.84
C PHE A 41 11.96 3.57 -10.38
N ALA A 42 11.57 4.78 -9.98
CA ALA A 42 11.75 5.28 -8.62
C ALA A 42 10.73 4.71 -7.61
N GLN A 43 9.71 3.97 -8.04
CA GLN A 43 8.63 3.48 -7.17
C GLN A 43 8.75 2.00 -6.78
N GLN A 44 9.81 1.30 -7.16
CA GLN A 44 9.96 -0.14 -6.85
C GLN A 44 10.94 -0.43 -5.70
N HIS A 45 10.98 0.40 -4.66
CA HIS A 45 11.45 -0.06 -3.36
C HIS A 45 10.26 -0.55 -2.52
N ASN A 46 9.67 -1.67 -2.95
CA ASN A 46 8.82 -2.48 -2.10
C ASN A 46 9.72 -3.23 -1.10
N HIS A 47 10.33 -2.48 -0.18
CA HIS A 47 10.92 -3.07 1.00
C HIS A 47 9.76 -3.46 1.91
N GLN A 48 9.23 -4.67 1.74
CA GLN A 48 8.31 -5.22 2.73
C GLN A 48 9.13 -5.42 4.01
N PRO A 49 8.82 -4.68 5.08
CA PRO A 49 9.56 -4.80 6.31
C PRO A 49 9.46 -6.24 6.82
N SER A 50 10.55 -6.76 7.37
CA SER A 50 10.58 -8.10 7.94
C SER A 50 9.61 -8.20 9.13
N LYS A 51 9.17 -9.43 9.46
CA LYS A 51 8.30 -9.66 10.63
C LYS A 51 8.91 -9.03 11.90
N GLU A 52 10.21 -9.17 12.09
CA GLU A 52 10.91 -8.65 13.26
C GLU A 52 10.92 -7.12 13.31
N GLU A 53 11.06 -6.46 12.16
CA GLU A 53 10.99 -4.99 12.07
C GLU A 53 9.60 -4.49 12.39
N ILE A 54 8.57 -5.14 11.87
CA ILE A 54 7.17 -4.79 12.16
C ILE A 54 6.87 -4.97 13.65
N LEU A 55 7.29 -6.09 14.25
CA LEU A 55 7.09 -6.33 15.68
C LEU A 55 7.80 -5.30 16.56
N LYS A 56 9.01 -4.88 16.18
CA LYS A 56 9.73 -3.79 16.86
C LYS A 56 8.98 -2.46 16.77
N LEU A 57 8.42 -2.16 15.60
CA LEU A 57 7.62 -0.94 15.42
C LEU A 57 6.33 -0.99 16.25
N LEU A 58 5.59 -2.11 16.20
CA LEU A 58 4.39 -2.28 17.00
C LEU A 58 4.68 -2.16 18.49
N LYS A 59 5.78 -2.76 18.97
CA LYS A 59 6.21 -2.67 20.36
C LYS A 59 6.61 -1.26 20.77
N LYS A 60 7.19 -0.48 19.86
CA LYS A 60 7.52 0.94 20.09
C LYS A 60 6.27 1.81 20.27
N TYR A 61 5.20 1.49 19.55
CA TYR A 61 3.93 2.20 19.58
C TYR A 61 2.85 1.47 20.39
N GLU A 62 3.26 0.46 21.16
CA GLU A 62 2.35 -0.30 22.00
C GLU A 62 1.73 0.61 23.05
N VAL A 63 0.41 0.51 23.16
CA VAL A 63 -0.36 1.22 24.15
C VAL A 63 -0.24 0.50 25.49
N THR A 64 -0.17 1.26 26.59
CA THR A 64 -0.11 0.63 27.93
C THR A 64 -1.36 -0.23 28.19
N PRO A 65 -1.22 -1.31 28.97
CA PRO A 65 -2.37 -2.19 29.29
C PRO A 65 -3.52 -1.45 29.97
N GLU A 66 -3.20 -0.44 30.80
CA GLU A 66 -4.20 0.38 31.48
C GLU A 66 -5.02 1.19 30.50
N HIS A 67 -4.36 1.87 29.55
CA HIS A 67 -5.05 2.65 28.53
C HIS A 67 -5.92 1.75 27.62
N ALA A 68 -5.40 0.58 27.22
CA ALA A 68 -6.15 -0.38 26.43
C ALA A 68 -7.37 -0.92 27.19
N SER A 69 -7.24 -1.15 28.49
CA SER A 69 -8.35 -1.58 29.37
C SER A 69 -9.44 -0.51 29.48
N GLU A 70 -9.07 0.78 29.61
CA GLU A 70 -10.06 1.86 29.60
C GLU A 70 -10.81 1.96 28.26
N PHE A 71 -10.08 1.84 27.16
CA PHE A 71 -10.69 1.76 25.83
C PHE A 71 -11.62 0.53 25.70
N GLY A 72 -11.24 -0.59 26.28
CA GLY A 72 -12.02 -1.83 26.31
C GLY A 72 -13.40 -1.69 26.95
N LYS A 73 -13.62 -0.66 27.80
CA LYS A 73 -14.92 -0.37 28.45
C LYS A 73 -15.92 0.30 27.51
N VAL A 74 -15.48 0.85 26.39
CA VAL A 74 -16.36 1.49 25.39
C VAL A 74 -17.34 0.45 24.85
N VAL A 75 -18.62 0.79 24.83
CA VAL A 75 -19.69 -0.09 24.38
C VAL A 75 -19.91 0.10 22.88
N ILE A 76 -19.95 -1.01 22.16
CA ILE A 76 -20.21 -1.07 20.72
C ILE A 76 -21.43 -1.96 20.43
N GLN A 77 -22.01 -1.79 19.26
CA GLN A 77 -23.04 -2.70 18.75
C GLN A 77 -22.41 -3.72 17.80
N ASP A 78 -22.53 -4.99 18.11
CA ASP A 78 -22.10 -6.10 17.27
C ASP A 78 -23.20 -7.14 17.11
N ASN A 79 -23.57 -7.49 15.89
CA ASN A 79 -24.65 -8.43 15.58
C ASN A 79 -25.97 -8.13 16.29
N GLY A 80 -26.32 -6.83 16.40
CA GLY A 80 -27.56 -6.39 17.07
C GLY A 80 -27.53 -6.37 18.61
N ARG A 81 -26.39 -6.70 19.22
CA ARG A 81 -26.17 -6.69 20.66
C ARG A 81 -25.18 -5.63 21.08
N MET A 82 -25.46 -4.98 22.18
CA MET A 82 -24.49 -4.07 22.81
C MET A 82 -23.50 -4.90 23.63
N LYS A 83 -22.20 -4.68 23.38
CA LYS A 83 -21.13 -5.32 24.15
C LYS A 83 -19.95 -4.36 24.32
N PRO A 84 -19.14 -4.47 25.38
CA PRO A 84 -17.92 -3.71 25.51
C PRO A 84 -16.85 -4.20 24.54
N ILE A 85 -15.92 -3.29 24.17
CA ILE A 85 -14.85 -3.60 23.23
C ILE A 85 -13.97 -4.73 23.73
N ASN A 86 -13.69 -4.84 25.03
CA ASN A 86 -12.86 -5.92 25.58
C ASN A 86 -13.43 -7.33 25.26
N THR A 87 -14.76 -7.47 25.28
CA THR A 87 -15.43 -8.72 24.90
C THR A 87 -15.27 -8.95 23.39
N PHE A 88 -15.45 -7.91 22.58
CA PHE A 88 -15.31 -7.98 21.13
C PHE A 88 -13.87 -8.29 20.73
N SER A 89 -12.88 -7.60 21.29
CA SER A 89 -11.45 -7.79 20.99
C SER A 89 -10.98 -9.20 21.34
N SER A 90 -11.41 -9.70 22.50
CA SER A 90 -11.12 -11.06 22.96
C SER A 90 -11.74 -12.13 22.04
N GLU A 91 -13.01 -11.97 21.65
CA GLU A 91 -13.68 -12.87 20.70
C GLU A 91 -13.01 -12.84 19.33
N LEU A 92 -12.62 -11.65 18.84
CA LEU A 92 -11.97 -11.47 17.57
C LEU A 92 -10.60 -12.19 17.55
N LEU A 93 -9.77 -11.91 18.54
CA LEU A 93 -8.42 -12.48 18.62
C LEU A 93 -8.47 -14.01 18.72
N ARG A 94 -9.37 -14.57 19.56
CA ARG A 94 -9.57 -16.03 19.62
C ARG A 94 -10.07 -16.64 18.32
N LYS A 95 -10.91 -15.95 17.57
CA LYS A 95 -11.40 -16.44 16.28
C LYS A 95 -10.26 -16.50 15.26
N VAL A 96 -9.38 -15.51 15.25
CA VAL A 96 -8.33 -15.36 14.24
C VAL A 96 -7.08 -16.16 14.61
N SER A 97 -6.55 -15.98 15.82
CA SER A 97 -5.27 -16.57 16.27
C SER A 97 -5.41 -17.81 17.15
N LYS A 98 -6.63 -18.13 17.63
CA LYS A 98 -6.89 -19.17 18.64
C LYS A 98 -6.18 -18.90 19.97
N SER A 99 -5.80 -17.66 20.24
CA SER A 99 -5.15 -17.23 21.47
C SER A 99 -5.83 -15.97 22.02
N ASP A 100 -5.68 -15.73 23.30
CA ASP A 100 -6.14 -14.50 23.98
C ASP A 100 -5.08 -13.39 23.96
N THR A 101 -3.87 -13.73 23.53
CA THR A 101 -2.73 -12.80 23.45
C THR A 101 -2.03 -12.95 22.10
N TYR A 102 -1.34 -11.89 21.67
CA TYR A 102 -0.53 -11.91 20.47
C TYR A 102 0.79 -11.19 20.71
N GLU A 103 1.93 -11.91 20.60
CA GLU A 103 3.30 -11.37 20.77
C GLU A 103 3.48 -10.57 22.08
N GLY A 104 2.81 -11.00 23.16
CA GLY A 104 2.87 -10.35 24.47
C GLY A 104 1.81 -9.28 24.73
N MET A 105 1.07 -8.86 23.70
CA MET A 105 -0.06 -7.92 23.84
C MET A 105 -1.32 -8.67 24.28
N ASN A 106 -2.12 -8.06 25.15
CA ASN A 106 -3.46 -8.55 25.46
C ASN A 106 -4.44 -8.25 24.31
N SER A 107 -5.65 -8.80 24.34
CA SER A 107 -6.65 -8.65 23.28
C SER A 107 -7.00 -7.19 22.98
N ASP A 108 -7.09 -6.35 24.02
CA ASP A 108 -7.45 -4.94 23.86
C ASP A 108 -6.29 -4.13 23.25
N GLN A 109 -5.05 -4.40 23.67
CA GLN A 109 -3.86 -3.81 23.06
C GLN A 109 -3.71 -4.23 21.59
N ALA A 110 -3.88 -5.53 21.29
CA ALA A 110 -3.80 -6.03 19.93
C ALA A 110 -4.88 -5.40 19.04
N PHE A 111 -6.13 -5.35 19.52
CA PHE A 111 -7.24 -4.74 18.79
C PHE A 111 -7.01 -3.24 18.54
N LEU A 112 -6.57 -2.51 19.55
CA LEU A 112 -6.27 -1.09 19.43
C LEU A 112 -5.12 -0.84 18.45
N SER A 113 -4.07 -1.66 18.51
CA SER A 113 -2.95 -1.62 17.56
C SER A 113 -3.39 -1.95 16.12
N MET A 114 -4.28 -2.92 15.91
CA MET A 114 -4.86 -3.23 14.60
C MET A 114 -5.64 -2.06 14.01
N THR A 115 -6.38 -1.32 14.83
CA THR A 115 -7.16 -0.17 14.39
C THR A 115 -6.29 1.06 14.11
N GLN A 116 -5.22 1.25 14.86
CA GLN A 116 -4.30 2.39 14.70
C GLN A 116 -3.31 2.18 13.55
N TYR A 117 -2.82 0.96 13.37
CA TYR A 117 -1.73 0.64 12.42
C TYR A 117 -2.07 -0.56 11.53
N PRO A 118 -3.19 -0.56 10.80
CA PRO A 118 -3.65 -1.71 10.02
C PRO A 118 -2.61 -2.18 8.99
N GLN A 119 -1.81 -1.27 8.42
CA GLN A 119 -0.81 -1.59 7.41
C GLN A 119 0.29 -2.55 7.91
N TYR A 120 0.62 -2.52 9.19
CA TYR A 120 1.62 -3.44 9.75
C TYR A 120 1.04 -4.84 9.99
N TRP A 121 -0.25 -4.91 10.29
CA TRP A 121 -0.93 -6.16 10.59
C TRP A 121 -1.18 -7.03 9.35
N TYR A 122 -1.22 -6.45 8.15
CA TYR A 122 -1.35 -7.22 6.90
C TYR A 122 -0.15 -8.16 6.64
N SER A 123 1.03 -7.81 7.14
CA SER A 123 2.24 -8.59 6.95
C SER A 123 2.55 -9.56 8.10
N LEU A 124 1.69 -9.58 9.14
CA LEU A 124 1.88 -10.46 10.30
C LEU A 124 1.08 -11.75 10.18
N PRO A 125 1.65 -12.91 10.52
CA PRO A 125 0.95 -14.20 10.50
C PRO A 125 0.03 -14.34 11.72
N ILE A 126 -1.09 -13.62 11.72
CA ILE A 126 -2.07 -13.66 12.83
C ILE A 126 -3.08 -14.80 12.69
N ILE A 127 -3.33 -15.26 11.47
CA ILE A 127 -4.38 -16.25 11.19
C ILE A 127 -3.87 -17.64 11.56
N TYR A 128 -4.55 -18.29 12.49
CA TYR A 128 -4.28 -19.68 12.84
C TYR A 128 -4.83 -20.63 11.79
N LEU A 129 -3.94 -21.41 11.18
CA LEU A 129 -4.29 -22.49 10.26
C LEU A 129 -4.23 -23.84 10.99
N LYS A 130 -5.33 -24.57 10.96
CA LYS A 130 -5.38 -25.91 11.56
C LYS A 130 -4.48 -26.87 10.76
N ARG A 131 -3.68 -27.68 11.43
CA ARG A 131 -2.89 -28.76 10.82
C ARG A 131 -3.80 -29.70 10.03
N GLY A 132 -3.34 -30.16 8.86
CA GLY A 132 -4.12 -31.03 7.98
C GLY A 132 -4.83 -30.31 6.82
N ASN A 133 -4.66 -29.00 6.68
CA ASN A 133 -5.10 -28.19 5.52
C ASN A 133 -3.93 -27.95 4.54
N ASP A 134 -3.34 -29.03 4.04
CA ASP A 134 -2.14 -28.99 3.19
C ASP A 134 -2.34 -28.16 1.91
N SER A 135 -3.59 -28.14 1.39
CA SER A 135 -3.95 -27.32 0.23
C SER A 135 -3.82 -25.81 0.50
N ILE A 136 -4.20 -25.36 1.69
CA ILE A 136 -4.10 -23.96 2.08
C ILE A 136 -2.64 -23.61 2.41
N HIS A 137 -1.91 -24.50 3.09
CA HIS A 137 -0.49 -24.29 3.38
C HIS A 137 0.33 -24.11 2.10
N LYS A 138 0.04 -24.89 1.03
CA LYS A 138 0.69 -24.74 -0.29
C LYS A 138 0.38 -23.44 -1.03
N LEU A 139 -0.75 -22.78 -0.70
CA LEU A 139 -1.12 -21.52 -1.34
C LEU A 139 -0.46 -20.31 -0.67
N ILE A 140 0.01 -20.44 0.58
CA ILE A 140 0.52 -19.34 1.40
C ILE A 140 2.05 -19.41 1.56
N SER A 141 2.66 -20.57 1.30
CA SER A 141 4.11 -20.77 1.28
C SER A 141 4.71 -20.38 -0.07
#